data_8ef5d4006481f761e24df491f2c58183
#
_entry.id   8ef5d4006481f761e24df491f2c58183
#
_cell.length_a   1.000
_cell.length_b   1.000
_cell.length_c   1.000
_cell.angle_alpha   90.00
_cell.angle_beta   90.00
_cell.angle_gamma   90.00
#
_symmetry.space_group_name_H-M   'P 1'
#
loop_
_entity.id
_entity.type
_entity.pdbx_description
1 polymer ?
#
loop_
_entity_poly.entity_id
_entity_poly.type
_entity_poly.pdbx_seq_one_letter_code
_entity_poly.pdbx_strand_id
1 'polypeptide(L)'
;SVGLSHKASAFPAQLSGGQRQRIGIARALALRPSVLLADEATSGLDPEATLTILELLKKLRDDYRLAIVLITHEMDAVRQAADAVAEIRDGEIVQYGTVSALLAQPDSALGQRLLPLTAQVSDAGLVLQLSYRTDVAVASDWISRISQQFALKVDLLGAHVERVNGIQAGRLQVGIHFQQEQVPLARLLTQLEHYGLAASVAVSVPPLREAV
;
A
#
# COMPACT_ATOMS: atom_id res chain seq x y z
N SER A 1 -26.58 3.39 11.70
CA SER A 1 -26.66 4.50 12.65
C SER A 1 -25.27 5.05 12.96
N VAL A 2 -25.09 6.37 12.88
CA VAL A 2 -23.79 7.05 13.05
C VAL A 2 -23.39 7.30 14.51
N GLY A 3 -24.13 6.74 15.50
CA GLY A 3 -23.80 6.83 16.93
C GLY A 3 -24.00 8.19 17.60
N LEU A 4 -24.79 9.10 17.01
CA LEU A 4 -24.98 10.49 17.50
C LEU A 4 -26.41 10.81 17.96
N SER A 5 -27.21 9.80 18.34
CA SER A 5 -28.60 10.04 18.81
C SER A 5 -28.69 11.01 20.00
N HIS A 6 -27.70 11.00 20.89
CA HIS A 6 -27.61 11.94 22.04
C HIS A 6 -27.36 13.40 21.64
N LYS A 7 -27.02 13.67 20.37
CA LYS A 7 -26.78 15.00 19.80
C LYS A 7 -27.89 15.48 18.87
N ALA A 8 -29.06 14.80 18.89
CA ALA A 8 -30.15 15.10 17.95
C ALA A 8 -30.65 16.56 18.03
N SER A 9 -30.56 17.21 19.19
CA SER A 9 -30.94 18.62 19.41
C SER A 9 -29.77 19.59 19.36
N ALA A 10 -28.54 19.14 19.05
CA ALA A 10 -27.37 20.01 19.01
C ALA A 10 -27.32 20.82 17.71
N PHE A 11 -26.90 22.07 17.80
CA PHE A 11 -26.62 22.90 16.63
C PHE A 11 -25.26 22.55 15.99
N PRO A 12 -25.06 22.76 14.69
CA PRO A 12 -23.82 22.45 13.99
C PRO A 12 -22.56 23.05 14.65
N ALA A 13 -22.67 24.26 15.22
CA ALA A 13 -21.57 24.94 15.91
C ALA A 13 -21.14 24.24 17.24
N GLN A 14 -21.98 23.37 17.78
CA GLN A 14 -21.72 22.61 19.01
C GLN A 14 -21.12 21.23 18.74
N LEU A 15 -20.81 20.90 17.49
CA LEU A 15 -20.34 19.61 17.06
C LEU A 15 -18.85 19.68 16.70
N SER A 16 -18.08 18.65 17.05
CA SER A 16 -16.72 18.49 16.57
C SER A 16 -16.66 18.22 15.05
N GLY A 17 -15.49 18.33 14.43
CA GLY A 17 -15.29 18.01 13.01
C GLY A 17 -15.79 16.61 12.65
N GLY A 18 -15.34 15.58 13.35
CA GLY A 18 -15.79 14.20 13.15
C GLY A 18 -17.28 13.97 13.42
N GLN A 19 -17.89 14.73 14.37
CA GLN A 19 -19.34 14.67 14.59
C GLN A 19 -20.10 15.26 13.41
N ARG A 20 -19.64 16.39 12.85
CA ARG A 20 -20.23 16.99 11.65
C ARG A 20 -20.14 16.04 10.45
N GLN A 21 -19.00 15.39 10.25
CA GLN A 21 -18.84 14.38 9.18
C GLN A 21 -19.81 13.21 9.34
N ARG A 22 -19.95 12.66 10.55
CA ARG A 22 -20.91 11.57 10.83
C ARG A 22 -22.36 11.99 10.55
N ILE A 23 -22.74 13.22 10.83
CA ILE A 23 -24.07 13.75 10.49
C ILE A 23 -24.22 13.90 8.97
N GLY A 24 -23.19 14.36 8.26
CA GLY A 24 -23.17 14.38 6.79
C GLY A 24 -23.43 13.01 6.17
N ILE A 25 -22.75 11.98 6.69
CA ILE A 25 -22.96 10.58 6.30
C ILE A 25 -24.41 10.15 6.61
N ALA A 26 -24.93 10.44 7.82
CA ALA A 26 -26.31 10.09 8.20
C ALA A 26 -27.34 10.73 7.25
N ARG A 27 -27.11 11.99 6.87
CA ARG A 27 -27.97 12.71 5.91
C ARG A 27 -27.94 12.04 4.52
N ALA A 28 -26.76 11.67 4.03
CA ALA A 28 -26.62 10.97 2.75
C ALA A 28 -27.35 9.60 2.75
N LEU A 29 -27.32 8.90 3.87
CA LEU A 29 -27.98 7.60 4.04
C LEU A 29 -29.49 7.66 4.21
N ALA A 30 -30.07 8.84 4.48
CA ALA A 30 -31.51 8.98 4.72
C ALA A 30 -32.38 8.51 3.53
N LEU A 31 -31.86 8.62 2.32
CA LEU A 31 -32.52 8.17 1.08
C LEU A 31 -32.23 6.71 0.72
N ARG A 32 -31.52 5.95 1.58
CA ARG A 32 -31.13 4.57 1.33
C ARG A 32 -30.45 4.36 -0.04
N PRO A 33 -29.39 5.09 -0.34
CA PRO A 33 -28.71 4.95 -1.63
C PRO A 33 -28.03 3.59 -1.75
N SER A 34 -27.78 3.13 -2.99
CA SER A 34 -26.93 1.96 -3.24
C SER A 34 -25.44 2.32 -3.34
N VAL A 35 -25.14 3.61 -3.60
CA VAL A 35 -23.78 4.15 -3.71
C VAL A 35 -23.66 5.37 -2.82
N LEU A 36 -22.60 5.43 -2.02
CA LEU A 36 -22.21 6.59 -1.23
C LEU A 36 -20.93 7.19 -1.81
N LEU A 37 -20.99 8.45 -2.22
CA LEU A 37 -19.82 9.22 -2.61
C LEU A 37 -19.35 10.03 -1.40
N ALA A 38 -18.13 9.76 -0.95
CA ALA A 38 -17.48 10.39 0.21
C ALA A 38 -16.27 11.18 -0.28
N ASP A 39 -16.48 12.48 -0.51
CA ASP A 39 -15.45 13.38 -0.99
C ASP A 39 -14.75 14.02 0.22
N GLU A 40 -13.45 13.71 0.36
CA GLU A 40 -12.59 14.17 1.46
C GLU A 40 -13.22 14.02 2.87
N ALA A 41 -13.92 12.92 3.12
CA ALA A 41 -14.67 12.71 4.36
C ALA A 41 -13.79 12.65 5.63
N THR A 42 -12.47 12.53 5.49
CA THR A 42 -11.49 12.51 6.59
C THR A 42 -10.62 13.75 6.65
N SER A 43 -10.71 14.63 5.66
CA SER A 43 -9.86 15.81 5.56
C SER A 43 -10.02 16.76 6.76
N GLY A 44 -8.88 17.20 7.32
CA GLY A 44 -8.85 18.10 8.47
C GLY A 44 -9.28 17.49 9.80
N LEU A 45 -9.40 16.17 9.89
CA LEU A 45 -9.63 15.44 11.13
C LEU A 45 -8.30 15.02 11.75
N ASP A 46 -8.31 14.86 13.08
CA ASP A 46 -7.21 14.19 13.76
C ASP A 46 -7.20 12.68 13.44
N PRO A 47 -6.07 11.96 13.68
CA PRO A 47 -5.95 10.54 13.33
C PRO A 47 -7.02 9.64 13.97
N GLU A 48 -7.44 9.92 15.21
CA GLU A 48 -8.44 9.11 15.91
C GLU A 48 -9.84 9.32 15.30
N ALA A 49 -10.18 10.56 14.97
CA ALA A 49 -11.43 10.88 14.28
C ALA A 49 -11.46 10.30 12.87
N THR A 50 -10.33 10.33 12.15
CA THR A 50 -10.18 9.68 10.84
C THR A 50 -10.47 8.19 10.92
N LEU A 51 -9.83 7.47 11.85
CA LEU A 51 -10.08 6.04 12.08
C LEU A 51 -11.56 5.76 12.34
N THR A 52 -12.19 6.56 13.22
CA THR A 52 -13.61 6.42 13.56
C THR A 52 -14.51 6.55 12.32
N ILE A 53 -14.21 7.49 11.41
CA ILE A 53 -14.98 7.66 10.16
C ILE A 53 -14.76 6.48 9.21
N LEU A 54 -13.52 6.00 9.04
CA LEU A 54 -13.21 4.88 8.17
C LEU A 54 -13.87 3.57 8.66
N GLU A 55 -13.84 3.31 9.96
CA GLU A 55 -14.54 2.17 10.57
C GLU A 55 -16.06 2.27 10.40
N LEU A 56 -16.62 3.48 10.56
CA LEU A 56 -18.03 3.73 10.29
C LEU A 56 -18.39 3.43 8.83
N LEU A 57 -17.60 3.90 7.88
CA LEU A 57 -17.83 3.64 6.45
C LEU A 57 -17.77 2.13 6.15
N LYS A 58 -16.79 1.41 6.67
CA LYS A 58 -16.70 -0.06 6.54
C LYS A 58 -17.95 -0.74 7.09
N LYS A 59 -18.36 -0.38 8.31
CA LYS A 59 -19.57 -0.92 8.92
C LYS A 59 -20.82 -0.64 8.09
N LEU A 60 -20.97 0.56 7.57
CA LEU A 60 -22.09 0.93 6.71
C LEU A 60 -22.09 0.16 5.38
N ARG A 61 -20.93 -0.03 4.77
CA ARG A 61 -20.77 -0.89 3.59
C ARG A 61 -21.31 -2.28 3.85
N ASP A 62 -20.93 -2.89 4.97
CA ASP A 62 -21.28 -4.27 5.30
C ASP A 62 -22.75 -4.40 5.73
N ASP A 63 -23.24 -3.50 6.60
CA ASP A 63 -24.61 -3.52 7.14
C ASP A 63 -25.66 -3.24 6.05
N TYR A 64 -25.37 -2.33 5.11
CA TYR A 64 -26.31 -1.87 4.09
C TYR A 64 -25.99 -2.38 2.68
N ARG A 65 -24.92 -3.17 2.50
CA ARG A 65 -24.40 -3.61 1.19
C ARG A 65 -24.16 -2.43 0.25
N LEU A 66 -23.57 -1.38 0.79
CA LEU A 66 -23.38 -0.11 0.13
C LEU A 66 -22.08 -0.12 -0.69
N ALA A 67 -22.12 0.32 -1.94
CA ALA A 67 -20.89 0.66 -2.63
C ALA A 67 -20.41 2.04 -2.15
N ILE A 68 -19.15 2.16 -1.74
CA ILE A 68 -18.59 3.44 -1.27
C ILE A 68 -17.46 3.87 -2.20
N VAL A 69 -17.55 5.09 -2.72
CA VAL A 69 -16.47 5.75 -3.44
C VAL A 69 -15.90 6.81 -2.52
N LEU A 70 -14.67 6.57 -2.02
CA LEU A 70 -13.94 7.50 -1.16
C LEU A 70 -12.93 8.28 -2.02
N ILE A 71 -13.09 9.59 -2.10
CA ILE A 71 -12.13 10.49 -2.73
C ILE A 71 -11.24 11.05 -1.62
N THR A 72 -9.94 10.83 -1.72
CA THR A 72 -8.97 11.29 -0.73
C THR A 72 -7.56 11.35 -1.33
N HIS A 73 -6.72 12.20 -0.76
CA HIS A 73 -5.27 12.24 -1.00
C HIS A 73 -4.48 11.54 0.13
N GLU A 74 -5.16 11.06 1.17
CA GLU A 74 -4.56 10.41 2.33
C GLU A 74 -4.33 8.92 2.08
N MET A 75 -3.09 8.51 1.80
CA MET A 75 -2.77 7.10 1.50
C MET A 75 -3.05 6.17 2.69
N ASP A 76 -2.96 6.66 3.92
CA ASP A 76 -3.29 5.90 5.12
C ASP A 76 -4.79 5.52 5.15
N ALA A 77 -5.66 6.45 4.79
CA ALA A 77 -7.10 6.18 4.69
C ALA A 77 -7.39 5.13 3.61
N VAL A 78 -6.68 5.21 2.47
CA VAL A 78 -6.81 4.21 1.39
C VAL A 78 -6.37 2.83 1.88
N ARG A 79 -5.19 2.70 2.52
CA ARG A 79 -4.71 1.41 3.06
C ARG A 79 -5.67 0.77 4.04
N GLN A 80 -6.33 1.60 4.86
CA GLN A 80 -7.19 1.12 5.94
C GLN A 80 -8.59 0.75 5.46
N ALA A 81 -9.11 1.39 4.40
CA ALA A 81 -10.53 1.27 4.07
C ALA A 81 -10.82 0.76 2.65
N ALA A 82 -9.92 0.95 1.68
CA ALA A 82 -10.21 0.67 0.29
C ALA A 82 -9.95 -0.79 -0.08
N ASP A 83 -10.86 -1.39 -0.86
CA ASP A 83 -10.68 -2.69 -1.50
C ASP A 83 -9.91 -2.54 -2.82
N ALA A 84 -10.20 -1.44 -3.56
CA ALA A 84 -9.57 -1.08 -4.82
C ALA A 84 -9.30 0.43 -4.88
N VAL A 85 -8.35 0.84 -5.70
CA VAL A 85 -7.91 2.22 -5.85
C VAL A 85 -7.83 2.59 -7.32
N ALA A 86 -8.27 3.82 -7.64
CA ALA A 86 -8.04 4.46 -8.92
C ALA A 86 -7.28 5.78 -8.67
N GLU A 87 -6.16 5.97 -9.34
CA GLU A 87 -5.47 7.27 -9.38
C GLU A 87 -6.02 8.08 -10.54
N ILE A 88 -6.49 9.29 -10.23
CA ILE A 88 -6.97 10.25 -11.23
C ILE A 88 -5.93 11.37 -11.35
N ARG A 89 -5.55 11.69 -12.58
CA ARG A 89 -4.69 12.82 -12.93
C ARG A 89 -5.25 13.50 -14.17
N ASP A 90 -5.41 14.82 -14.10
CA ASP A 90 -5.96 15.64 -15.21
C ASP A 90 -7.31 15.12 -15.76
N GLY A 91 -8.15 14.54 -14.89
CA GLY A 91 -9.46 14.01 -15.26
C GLY A 91 -9.44 12.58 -15.83
N GLU A 92 -8.28 11.95 -15.95
CA GLU A 92 -8.11 10.60 -16.48
C GLU A 92 -7.65 9.61 -15.38
N ILE A 93 -8.12 8.37 -15.49
CA ILE A 93 -7.62 7.28 -14.62
C ILE A 93 -6.28 6.80 -15.18
N VAL A 94 -5.20 7.10 -14.47
CA VAL A 94 -3.83 6.73 -14.87
C VAL A 94 -3.39 5.38 -14.32
N GLN A 95 -3.95 4.95 -13.19
CA GLN A 95 -3.72 3.62 -12.62
C GLN A 95 -4.96 3.16 -11.85
N TYR A 96 -5.27 1.87 -11.92
CA TYR A 96 -6.38 1.24 -11.20
C TYR A 96 -6.01 -0.19 -10.81
N GLY A 97 -6.49 -0.64 -9.65
CA GLY A 97 -6.34 -2.03 -9.21
C GLY A 97 -6.82 -2.25 -7.78
N THR A 98 -6.91 -3.51 -7.37
CA THR A 98 -7.09 -3.82 -5.96
C THR A 98 -5.86 -3.40 -5.17
N VAL A 99 -6.05 -2.99 -3.91
CA VAL A 99 -4.93 -2.60 -3.03
C VAL A 99 -3.89 -3.73 -2.95
N SER A 100 -4.35 -4.98 -2.82
CA SER A 100 -3.47 -6.15 -2.76
C SER A 100 -2.65 -6.35 -4.05
N ALA A 101 -3.27 -6.21 -5.22
CA ALA A 101 -2.56 -6.37 -6.50
C ALA A 101 -1.52 -5.26 -6.72
N LEU A 102 -1.85 -4.02 -6.35
CA LEU A 102 -0.94 -2.88 -6.46
C LEU A 102 0.26 -3.01 -5.51
N LEU A 103 0.04 -3.51 -4.29
CA LEU A 103 1.11 -3.74 -3.32
C LEU A 103 2.02 -4.91 -3.70
N ALA A 104 1.50 -5.90 -4.41
CA ALA A 104 2.30 -7.05 -4.89
C ALA A 104 3.17 -6.72 -6.12
N GLN A 105 2.97 -5.56 -6.76
CA GLN A 105 3.74 -5.13 -7.91
C GLN A 105 4.88 -4.21 -7.48
N PRO A 106 6.16 -4.60 -7.61
CA PRO A 106 7.30 -3.77 -7.19
C PRO A 106 7.37 -2.43 -7.95
N ASP A 107 6.97 -2.40 -9.23
CA ASP A 107 7.03 -1.22 -10.10
C ASP A 107 5.76 -0.34 -10.04
N SER A 108 4.74 -0.73 -9.31
CA SER A 108 3.52 0.07 -9.19
C SER A 108 3.81 1.39 -8.49
N ALA A 109 3.67 2.51 -9.20
CA ALA A 109 3.83 3.85 -8.63
C ALA A 109 2.81 4.10 -7.50
N LEU A 110 1.56 3.68 -7.70
CA LEU A 110 0.53 3.77 -6.68
C LEU A 110 0.81 2.83 -5.50
N GLY A 111 1.32 1.61 -5.76
CA GLY A 111 1.78 0.69 -4.72
C GLY A 111 2.93 1.26 -3.89
N GLN A 112 3.86 2.01 -4.50
CA GLN A 112 4.94 2.71 -3.79
C GLN A 112 4.41 3.84 -2.92
N ARG A 113 3.38 4.55 -3.34
CA ARG A 113 2.72 5.58 -2.52
C ARG A 113 1.89 4.98 -1.38
N LEU A 114 1.25 3.84 -1.62
CA LEU A 114 0.50 3.10 -0.60
C LEU A 114 1.41 2.55 0.50
N LEU A 115 2.57 2.05 0.15
CA LEU A 115 3.54 1.48 1.10
C LEU A 115 4.93 2.06 0.80
N PRO A 116 5.20 3.31 1.24
CA PRO A 116 6.43 4.01 0.92
C PRO A 116 7.64 3.37 1.61
N LEU A 117 8.77 3.38 0.91
CA LEU A 117 10.07 2.96 1.44
C LEU A 117 10.97 4.17 1.62
N THR A 118 11.59 4.25 2.79
CA THR A 118 12.80 5.07 2.97
C THR A 118 13.99 4.16 2.77
N ALA A 119 14.59 4.21 1.58
CA ALA A 119 15.72 3.38 1.25
C ALA A 119 17.03 4.14 1.34
N GLN A 120 18.10 3.44 1.72
CA GLN A 120 19.45 3.99 1.73
C GLN A 120 20.08 3.94 0.34
N VAL A 121 20.98 4.87 0.06
CA VAL A 121 21.83 4.82 -1.13
C VAL A 121 22.80 3.65 -0.98
N SER A 122 22.99 2.88 -2.05
CA SER A 122 23.87 1.72 -2.05
C SER A 122 24.88 1.84 -3.20
N ASP A 123 26.06 1.34 -2.95
CA ASP A 123 27.13 1.11 -3.93
C ASP A 123 27.04 -0.29 -4.59
N ALA A 124 25.99 -1.04 -4.31
CA ALA A 124 25.74 -2.35 -4.89
C ALA A 124 25.64 -2.27 -6.42
N GLY A 125 26.24 -3.20 -7.12
CA GLY A 125 26.20 -3.28 -8.59
C GLY A 125 24.79 -3.54 -9.14
N LEU A 126 23.88 -4.08 -8.31
CA LEU A 126 22.48 -4.32 -8.65
C LEU A 126 21.60 -3.96 -7.45
N VAL A 127 20.59 -3.12 -7.68
CA VAL A 127 19.56 -2.81 -6.68
C VAL A 127 18.21 -3.33 -7.16
N LEU A 128 17.57 -4.14 -6.35
CA LEU A 128 16.24 -4.70 -6.62
C LEU A 128 15.21 -4.07 -5.71
N GLN A 129 14.04 -3.78 -6.28
CA GLN A 129 12.80 -3.56 -5.54
C GLN A 129 12.03 -4.87 -5.45
N LEU A 130 11.63 -5.23 -4.24
CA LEU A 130 10.89 -6.45 -3.96
C LEU A 130 9.54 -6.10 -3.35
N SER A 131 8.53 -6.90 -3.71
CA SER A 131 7.21 -6.85 -3.07
C SER A 131 6.76 -8.24 -2.68
N TYR A 132 6.05 -8.36 -1.56
CA TYR A 132 5.45 -9.63 -1.16
C TYR A 132 4.34 -10.00 -2.15
N ARG A 133 4.37 -11.25 -2.60
CA ARG A 133 3.29 -11.83 -3.38
C ARG A 133 2.11 -12.15 -2.46
N THR A 134 0.91 -12.14 -3.03
CA THR A 134 -0.33 -12.43 -2.29
C THR A 134 -0.72 -13.91 -2.33
N ASP A 135 -0.15 -14.66 -3.28
CA ASP A 135 -0.46 -16.06 -3.57
C ASP A 135 0.54 -17.05 -2.97
N VAL A 136 1.72 -16.58 -2.57
CA VAL A 136 2.79 -17.40 -1.99
C VAL A 136 3.31 -16.75 -0.73
N ALA A 137 3.39 -17.51 0.36
CA ALA A 137 4.00 -17.02 1.60
C ALA A 137 5.49 -16.76 1.42
N VAL A 138 5.96 -15.64 1.94
CA VAL A 138 7.38 -15.29 1.88
C VAL A 138 8.18 -16.24 2.79
N ALA A 139 9.19 -16.89 2.22
CA ALA A 139 10.11 -17.73 2.97
C ALA A 139 10.95 -16.87 3.93
N SER A 140 10.90 -17.16 5.23
CA SER A 140 11.56 -16.34 6.26
C SER A 140 13.09 -16.32 6.13
N ASP A 141 13.68 -17.33 5.50
CA ASP A 141 15.11 -17.52 5.28
C ASP A 141 15.57 -17.23 3.85
N TRP A 142 14.74 -16.52 3.07
CA TRP A 142 15.00 -16.26 1.65
C TRP A 142 16.36 -15.59 1.39
N ILE A 143 16.79 -14.64 2.24
CA ILE A 143 18.09 -13.96 2.11
C ILE A 143 19.23 -14.99 2.21
N SER A 144 19.20 -15.84 3.22
CA SER A 144 20.24 -16.86 3.43
C SER A 144 20.29 -17.85 2.28
N ARG A 145 19.12 -18.29 1.79
CA ARG A 145 19.03 -19.24 0.65
C ARG A 145 19.59 -18.63 -0.63
N ILE A 146 19.18 -17.40 -0.97
CA ILE A 146 19.65 -16.70 -2.18
C ILE A 146 21.17 -16.49 -2.08
N SER A 147 21.66 -16.02 -0.91
CA SER A 147 23.09 -15.78 -0.71
C SER A 147 23.94 -17.04 -0.89
N GLN A 148 23.47 -18.17 -0.36
CA GLN A 148 24.17 -19.47 -0.50
C GLN A 148 24.06 -20.02 -1.92
N GLN A 149 22.87 -19.99 -2.51
CA GLN A 149 22.61 -20.60 -3.82
C GLN A 149 23.36 -19.91 -4.96
N PHE A 150 23.52 -18.59 -4.86
CA PHE A 150 24.10 -17.78 -5.93
C PHE A 150 25.47 -17.19 -5.58
N ALA A 151 26.04 -17.55 -4.41
CA ALA A 151 27.31 -17.00 -3.91
C ALA A 151 27.33 -15.46 -4.00
N LEU A 152 26.33 -14.83 -3.40
CA LEU A 152 26.17 -13.38 -3.39
C LEU A 152 25.88 -12.87 -1.98
N LYS A 153 26.09 -11.56 -1.76
CA LYS A 153 25.71 -10.87 -0.54
C LYS A 153 24.47 -10.02 -0.83
N VAL A 154 23.50 -10.05 0.09
CA VAL A 154 22.30 -9.23 0.05
C VAL A 154 22.35 -8.23 1.18
N ASP A 155 22.33 -6.94 0.83
CA ASP A 155 22.21 -5.84 1.78
C ASP A 155 20.77 -5.33 1.78
N LEU A 156 20.13 -5.31 2.94
CA LEU A 156 18.78 -4.76 3.10
C LEU A 156 18.89 -3.23 3.22
N LEU A 157 18.49 -2.52 2.16
CA LEU A 157 18.57 -1.06 2.08
C LEU A 157 17.36 -0.35 2.67
N GLY A 158 16.22 -1.01 2.68
CA GLY A 158 14.97 -0.54 3.27
C GLY A 158 13.92 -1.63 3.24
N ALA A 159 13.05 -1.62 4.25
CA ALA A 159 11.92 -2.54 4.32
C ALA A 159 10.72 -1.86 4.99
N HIS A 160 9.55 -2.11 4.46
CA HIS A 160 8.27 -1.77 5.07
C HIS A 160 7.35 -2.96 4.95
N VAL A 161 6.95 -3.53 6.08
CA VAL A 161 6.07 -4.69 6.15
C VAL A 161 4.94 -4.37 7.11
N GLU A 162 3.70 -4.46 6.62
CA GLU A 162 2.51 -4.26 7.44
C GLU A 162 1.35 -5.16 6.99
N ARG A 163 0.29 -5.20 7.79
CA ARG A 163 -0.93 -5.91 7.42
C ARG A 163 -1.96 -4.93 6.84
N VAL A 164 -2.27 -5.07 5.55
CA VAL A 164 -3.24 -4.24 4.82
C VAL A 164 -4.44 -5.10 4.45
N ASN A 165 -5.63 -4.76 4.90
CA ASN A 165 -6.88 -5.51 4.66
C ASN A 165 -6.77 -7.02 4.97
N GLY A 166 -6.07 -7.37 6.07
CA GLY A 166 -5.86 -8.75 6.48
C GLY A 166 -4.74 -9.50 5.75
N ILE A 167 -4.16 -8.92 4.71
CA ILE A 167 -3.07 -9.49 3.92
C ILE A 167 -1.73 -8.91 4.41
N GLN A 168 -0.72 -9.75 4.54
CA GLN A 168 0.63 -9.27 4.82
C GLN A 168 1.21 -8.68 3.54
N ALA A 169 1.41 -7.37 3.54
CA ALA A 169 2.05 -6.63 2.47
C ALA A 169 3.48 -6.25 2.89
N GLY A 170 4.40 -6.34 1.96
CA GLY A 170 5.80 -5.99 2.19
C GLY A 170 6.41 -5.39 0.94
N ARG A 171 7.21 -4.35 1.14
CA ARG A 171 8.07 -3.76 0.13
C ARG A 171 9.47 -3.65 0.69
N LEU A 172 10.45 -4.06 -0.09
CA LEU A 172 11.86 -4.02 0.30
C LEU A 172 12.68 -3.44 -0.85
N GLN A 173 13.80 -2.86 -0.48
CA GLN A 173 14.86 -2.54 -1.43
C GLN A 173 16.14 -3.25 -0.96
N VAL A 174 16.78 -3.96 -1.86
CA VAL A 174 17.98 -4.73 -1.54
C VAL A 174 19.09 -4.43 -2.54
N GLY A 175 20.31 -4.33 -2.02
CA GLY A 175 21.53 -4.30 -2.80
C GLY A 175 22.09 -5.71 -2.95
N ILE A 176 22.51 -6.05 -4.17
CA ILE A 176 23.10 -7.35 -4.49
C ILE A 176 24.56 -7.16 -4.87
N HIS A 177 25.44 -7.83 -4.13
CA HIS A 177 26.88 -7.88 -4.40
C HIS A 177 27.25 -9.31 -4.85
N PHE A 178 27.63 -9.45 -6.09
CA PHE A 178 28.06 -10.73 -6.65
C PHE A 178 29.50 -11.03 -6.20
N GLN A 179 29.75 -12.21 -5.64
CA GLN A 179 31.08 -12.68 -5.26
C GLN A 179 31.82 -13.39 -6.40
N GLN A 180 31.06 -13.84 -7.41
CA GLN A 180 31.57 -14.51 -8.59
C GLN A 180 30.93 -13.90 -9.85
N GLU A 181 31.63 -13.98 -10.99
CA GLU A 181 31.11 -13.47 -12.25
C GLU A 181 29.85 -14.23 -12.71
N GLN A 182 28.84 -13.45 -13.09
CA GLN A 182 27.66 -13.82 -13.87
C GLN A 182 26.68 -14.83 -13.27
N VAL A 183 25.94 -14.39 -12.27
CA VAL A 183 24.61 -14.99 -12.04
C VAL A 183 23.63 -14.42 -13.07
N PRO A 184 22.94 -15.23 -13.89
CA PRO A 184 21.90 -14.72 -14.79
C PRO A 184 20.79 -14.06 -13.98
N LEU A 185 20.55 -12.78 -14.21
CA LEU A 185 19.54 -11.99 -13.51
C LEU A 185 18.17 -12.68 -13.55
N ALA A 186 17.77 -13.21 -14.72
CA ALA A 186 16.51 -13.94 -14.87
C ALA A 186 16.36 -15.12 -13.90
N ARG A 187 17.44 -15.86 -13.65
CA ARG A 187 17.44 -16.98 -12.70
C ARG A 187 17.30 -16.52 -11.26
N LEU A 188 17.93 -15.39 -10.92
CA LEU A 188 17.79 -14.77 -9.59
C LEU A 188 16.34 -14.30 -9.36
N LEU A 189 15.75 -13.62 -10.34
CA LEU A 189 14.37 -13.12 -10.26
C LEU A 189 13.37 -14.28 -10.12
N THR A 190 13.51 -15.33 -10.94
CA THR A 190 12.66 -16.54 -10.83
C THR A 190 12.77 -17.20 -9.45
N GLN A 191 13.97 -17.22 -8.86
CA GLN A 191 14.14 -17.81 -7.54
C GLN A 191 13.51 -16.96 -6.42
N LEU A 192 13.55 -15.63 -6.54
CA LEU A 192 12.86 -14.72 -5.64
C LEU A 192 11.35 -14.93 -5.70
N GLU A 193 10.79 -15.12 -6.91
CA GLU A 193 9.37 -15.46 -7.09
C GLU A 193 8.98 -16.76 -6.38
N HIS A 194 9.85 -17.76 -6.42
CA HIS A 194 9.67 -19.01 -5.69
C HIS A 194 9.61 -18.83 -4.17
N TYR A 195 10.28 -17.79 -3.66
CA TYR A 195 10.28 -17.43 -2.25
C TYR A 195 9.17 -16.45 -1.85
N GLY A 196 8.20 -16.22 -2.75
CA GLY A 196 7.05 -15.36 -2.48
C GLY A 196 7.34 -13.86 -2.67
N LEU A 197 8.38 -13.52 -3.43
CA LEU A 197 8.81 -12.14 -3.69
C LEU A 197 8.70 -11.83 -5.18
N ALA A 198 7.89 -10.85 -5.55
CA ALA A 198 7.98 -10.22 -6.86
C ALA A 198 9.13 -9.22 -6.84
N ALA A 199 9.92 -9.19 -7.91
CA ALA A 199 11.15 -8.40 -7.98
C ALA A 199 11.22 -7.59 -9.28
N SER A 200 11.75 -6.36 -9.18
CA SER A 200 12.13 -5.52 -10.32
C SER A 200 13.49 -4.86 -10.09
N VAL A 201 14.15 -4.48 -11.16
CA VAL A 201 15.45 -3.80 -11.10
C VAL A 201 15.22 -2.30 -10.90
N ALA A 202 15.69 -1.76 -9.77
CA ALA A 202 15.61 -0.34 -9.49
C ALA A 202 16.79 0.43 -10.13
N VAL A 203 18.00 -0.11 -9.96
CA VAL A 203 19.25 0.44 -10.54
C VAL A 203 20.15 -0.72 -10.91
N SER A 204 20.68 -0.68 -12.12
CA SER A 204 21.78 -1.54 -12.56
C SER A 204 22.96 -0.64 -12.88
N VAL A 205 23.98 -0.67 -12.04
CA VAL A 205 25.26 -0.04 -12.36
C VAL A 205 26.07 -1.09 -13.13
N PRO A 206 26.47 -0.84 -14.39
CA PRO A 206 27.36 -1.76 -15.08
C PRO A 206 28.65 -1.87 -14.26
N PRO A 207 29.23 -3.08 -14.14
CA PRO A 207 30.49 -3.25 -13.42
C PRO A 207 31.51 -2.26 -14.02
N LEU A 208 32.10 -1.45 -13.15
CA LEU A 208 33.21 -0.57 -13.55
C LEU A 208 34.25 -1.49 -14.17
N ARG A 209 34.46 -1.36 -15.50
CA ARG A 209 35.63 -1.91 -16.15
C ARG A 209 36.80 -1.20 -15.51
N GLU A 210 37.55 -1.89 -14.69
CA GLU A 210 38.86 -1.41 -14.29
C GLU A 210 39.62 -1.09 -15.58
N ALA A 211 39.94 0.18 -15.75
CA ALA A 211 40.85 0.62 -16.80
C ALA A 211 42.22 0.05 -16.44
N VAL A 212 42.69 -0.88 -17.26
CA VAL A 212 44.10 -1.36 -17.27
C VAL A 212 44.98 -0.28 -17.83
#